data_b929c8c87a6ed0faaf5aec1e9f28788a
#
_entry.id   b929c8c87a6ed0faaf5aec1e9f28788a
#
_cell.length_a   1.000
_cell.length_b   1.000
_cell.length_c   1.000
_cell.angle_alpha   90.00
_cell.angle_beta   90.00
_cell.angle_gamma   90.00
#
_symmetry.space_group_name_H-M   'P 1'
#
loop_
_entity.id
_entity.type
_entity.pdbx_description
1 polymer ?
#
loop_
_entity_poly.entity_id
_entity_poly.type
_entity_poly.pdbx_seq_one_letter_code
_entity_poly.pdbx_strand_id
1 'polypeptide(L)' 'MTTKVNFPKSGMGIQEGTIVRWLKAVGDRVEQGEPIVEIETAKAVQEVEAPVAGTLTEILLPEGQEVLVNTEIAVIDDHG' A
#
# COMPACT_ATOMS: atom_id res chain seq x y z
N MET A 1 -16.61 -3.15 -7.31
CA MET A 1 -15.73 -4.26 -6.92
C MET A 1 -14.64 -3.73 -6.03
N THR A 2 -14.04 -4.58 -5.25
CA THR A 2 -12.93 -4.16 -4.38
C THR A 2 -11.64 -4.82 -4.84
N THR A 3 -10.54 -4.08 -4.75
CA THR A 3 -9.23 -4.57 -5.09
C THR A 3 -8.34 -4.41 -3.87
N LYS A 4 -7.66 -5.48 -3.50
CA LYS A 4 -6.76 -5.43 -2.35
C LYS A 4 -5.39 -4.98 -2.80
N VAL A 5 -4.77 -4.14 -1.99
CA VAL A 5 -3.43 -3.66 -2.25
C VAL A 5 -2.48 -4.48 -1.40
N ASN A 6 -1.50 -5.10 -2.04
CA ASN A 6 -0.50 -5.90 -1.34
C ASN A 6 0.83 -5.18 -1.33
N PHE A 7 1.66 -5.49 -0.33
CA PHE A 7 3.03 -5.02 -0.34
C PHE A 7 3.77 -5.82 -1.42
N PRO A 8 4.14 -5.19 -2.54
CA PRO A 8 4.75 -5.93 -3.66
C PRO A 8 6.17 -6.32 -3.33
N LYS A 9 6.57 -7.48 -3.83
CA LYS A 9 7.96 -7.90 -3.74
C LYS A 9 8.73 -7.11 -4.79
N SER A 10 9.63 -6.25 -4.34
CA SER A 10 10.45 -5.45 -5.25
C SER A 10 11.91 -5.59 -4.84
N GLY A 11 12.70 -6.12 -5.75
CA GLY A 11 14.12 -6.33 -5.51
C GLY A 11 14.42 -7.61 -4.77
N MET A 12 15.66 -8.06 -4.91
CA MET A 12 16.12 -9.30 -4.29
C MET A 12 16.42 -9.07 -2.81
N GLY A 13 16.03 -10.04 -2.01
CA GLY A 13 16.36 -10.04 -0.59
C GLY A 13 15.40 -9.22 0.28
N ILE A 14 14.39 -8.59 -0.29
CA ILE A 14 13.40 -7.84 0.49
C ILE A 14 12.23 -8.76 0.77
N GLN A 15 12.00 -9.04 2.06
CA GLN A 15 10.92 -9.90 2.48
C GLN A 15 9.96 -9.18 3.42
N GLU A 16 10.37 -8.04 3.96
CA GLU A 16 9.56 -7.33 4.93
C GLU A 16 9.89 -5.85 4.89
N GLY A 17 9.03 -5.05 5.47
CA GLY A 17 9.24 -3.63 5.63
C GLY A 17 8.40 -3.10 6.78
N THR A 18 8.50 -1.80 7.01
CA THR A 18 7.73 -1.14 8.05
C THR A 18 6.94 0.01 7.41
N ILE A 19 5.66 0.10 7.73
CA ILE A 19 4.84 1.20 7.22
C ILE A 19 5.35 2.51 7.85
N VAL A 20 5.87 3.40 7.02
CA VAL A 20 6.39 4.66 7.48
C VAL A 20 5.27 5.68 7.58
N ARG A 21 4.50 5.81 6.50
CA ARG A 21 3.48 6.84 6.43
C ARG A 21 2.47 6.53 5.35
N TRP A 22 1.20 6.73 5.66
CA TRP A 22 0.13 6.68 4.68
C TRP A 22 0.00 8.03 4.01
N LEU A 23 0.00 8.03 2.68
CA LEU A 23 -0.10 9.25 1.88
C LEU A 23 -1.55 9.58 1.56
N LYS A 24 -2.43 8.61 1.73
CA LYS A 24 -3.87 8.76 1.53
C LYS A 24 -4.59 8.24 2.75
N ALA A 25 -5.78 8.74 2.97
CA ALA A 25 -6.62 8.33 4.10
C ALA A 25 -7.84 7.56 3.59
N VAL A 26 -8.47 6.81 4.49
CA VAL A 26 -9.72 6.15 4.18
C VAL A 26 -10.74 7.21 3.72
N GLY A 27 -11.36 6.95 2.59
CA GLY A 27 -12.31 7.88 1.97
C GLY A 27 -11.69 8.70 0.84
N ASP A 28 -10.37 8.71 0.71
CA ASP A 28 -9.71 9.47 -0.34
C ASP A 28 -9.81 8.76 -1.67
N ARG A 29 -9.93 9.55 -2.73
CA ARG A 29 -9.86 9.04 -4.09
C ARG A 29 -8.40 8.83 -4.47
N VAL A 30 -8.12 7.70 -5.10
CA VAL A 30 -6.77 7.41 -5.61
C VAL A 30 -6.84 7.11 -7.09
N GLU A 31 -5.76 7.40 -7.80
CA GLU A 31 -5.62 7.08 -9.21
C GLU A 31 -4.66 5.90 -9.37
N GLN A 32 -4.81 5.15 -10.44
CA GLN A 32 -3.89 4.05 -10.73
C GLN A 32 -2.47 4.61 -10.84
N GLY A 33 -1.53 3.97 -10.15
CA GLY A 33 -0.13 4.41 -10.17
C GLY A 33 0.19 5.50 -9.17
N GLU A 34 -0.80 6.00 -8.42
CA GLU A 34 -0.57 7.04 -7.44
C GLU A 34 -0.02 6.43 -6.17
N PRO A 35 1.07 6.99 -5.59
CA PRO A 35 1.62 6.47 -4.34
C PRO A 35 0.60 6.65 -3.21
N ILE A 36 0.36 5.61 -2.44
CA ILE A 36 -0.62 5.66 -1.36
C ILE A 36 0.01 5.43 0.01
N VAL A 37 1.20 4.82 0.07
CA VAL A 37 1.85 4.54 1.34
C VAL A 37 3.35 4.43 1.11
N GLU A 38 4.13 4.83 2.12
CA GLU A 38 5.58 4.66 2.12
C GLU A 38 5.94 3.53 3.07
N ILE A 39 6.79 2.63 2.60
CA ILE A 39 7.24 1.49 3.39
C ILE A 39 8.76 1.48 3.38
N GLU A 40 9.35 1.41 4.58
CA GLU A 40 10.80 1.34 4.73
C GLU A 40 11.23 -0.12 4.70
N THR A 41 12.24 -0.40 3.88
CA THR A 41 12.84 -1.73 3.80
C THR A 41 14.32 -1.62 4.17
N ALA A 42 15.00 -2.76 4.22
CA ALA A 42 16.41 -2.78 4.53
C ALA A 42 17.26 -1.98 3.54
N LYS A 43 16.76 -1.78 2.34
CA LYS A 43 17.52 -1.10 1.30
C LYS A 43 17.13 0.36 1.11
N ALA A 44 15.87 0.68 1.30
CA ALA A 44 15.39 2.04 1.06
C ALA A 44 13.93 2.16 1.45
N VAL A 45 13.46 3.41 1.50
CA VAL A 45 12.03 3.67 1.59
C VAL A 45 11.47 3.57 0.19
N GLN A 46 10.39 2.80 0.02
CA GLN A 46 9.73 2.68 -1.26
C GLN A 46 8.25 3.01 -1.12
N GLU A 47 7.68 3.48 -2.21
CA GLU A 47 6.27 3.82 -2.25
C GLU A 47 5.49 2.70 -2.90
N VAL A 48 4.32 2.39 -2.33
CA VAL A 48 3.40 1.43 -2.93
C VAL A 48 2.33 2.23 -3.66
N GLU A 49 2.12 1.88 -4.91
CA GLU A 49 1.18 2.59 -5.77
C GLU A 49 -0.16 1.87 -5.81
N ALA A 50 -1.21 2.64 -6.04
CA ALA A 50 -2.54 2.05 -6.20
C ALA A 50 -2.57 1.21 -7.48
N PRO A 51 -3.03 -0.03 -7.42
CA PRO A 51 -3.12 -0.88 -8.61
C PRO A 51 -4.29 -0.52 -9.51
N VAL A 52 -5.26 0.22 -9.00
CA VAL A 52 -6.44 0.66 -9.74
C VAL A 52 -6.86 2.03 -9.22
N ALA A 53 -7.63 2.74 -10.01
CA ALA A 53 -8.27 3.98 -9.56
C ALA A 53 -9.52 3.61 -8.75
N GLY A 54 -9.81 4.40 -7.73
CA GLY A 54 -11.00 4.18 -6.91
C GLY A 54 -10.92 4.95 -5.62
N THR A 55 -11.65 4.47 -4.62
CA THR A 55 -11.67 5.08 -3.29
C THR A 55 -11.01 4.13 -2.31
N LEU A 56 -10.08 4.67 -1.51
CA LEU A 56 -9.43 3.89 -0.46
C LEU A 56 -10.46 3.67 0.65
N THR A 57 -10.87 2.42 0.86
CA THR A 57 -11.93 2.10 1.81
C THR A 57 -11.42 1.55 3.12
N GLU A 58 -10.24 0.91 3.11
CA GLU A 58 -9.67 0.35 4.33
C GLU A 58 -8.16 0.46 4.31
N ILE A 59 -7.60 0.75 5.47
CA ILE A 59 -6.18 0.64 5.74
C ILE A 59 -6.05 -0.47 6.77
N LEU A 60 -5.42 -1.57 6.37
CA LEU A 60 -5.36 -2.78 7.19
C LEU A 60 -4.21 -2.75 8.20
N LEU A 61 -3.18 -1.96 7.93
CA LEU A 61 -2.01 -1.86 8.80
C LEU A 61 -1.69 -0.40 9.07
N PRO A 62 -1.55 -0.01 10.34
CA PRO A 62 -1.24 1.38 10.68
C PRO A 62 0.22 1.71 10.46
N GLU A 63 0.53 3.00 10.56
CA GLU A 63 1.91 3.46 10.53
C GLU A 63 2.69 2.83 11.69
N GLY A 64 3.94 2.48 11.39
CA GLY A 64 4.79 1.82 12.37
C GLY A 64 4.66 0.31 12.39
N GLN A 65 3.71 -0.25 11.66
CA GLN A 65 3.49 -1.68 11.63
C GLN A 65 4.44 -2.35 10.64
N GLU A 66 5.06 -3.46 11.08
CA GLU A 66 5.87 -4.28 10.20
C GLU A 66 4.97 -5.08 9.27
N VAL A 67 5.39 -5.23 8.01
CA VAL A 67 4.60 -5.92 7.01
C VAL A 67 5.50 -6.82 6.17
N LEU A 68 5.00 -8.01 5.86
CA LEU A 68 5.70 -8.94 4.98
C LEU A 68 5.25 -8.72 3.55
N VAL A 69 6.13 -9.07 2.59
CA VAL A 69 5.75 -9.00 1.17
C VAL A 69 4.52 -9.87 0.94
N ASN A 70 3.70 -9.46 -0.02
CA ASN A 70 2.44 -10.13 -0.38
C ASN A 70 1.35 -10.05 0.68
N THR A 71 1.57 -9.29 1.75
CA THR A 71 0.53 -9.05 2.74
C THR A 71 -0.42 -7.97 2.23
N GLU A 72 -1.71 -8.17 2.42
CA GLU A 72 -2.70 -7.16 2.08
C GLU A 72 -2.60 -6.00 3.05
N ILE A 73 -2.47 -4.79 2.54
CA ILE A 73 -2.25 -3.61 3.38
C ILE A 73 -3.39 -2.61 3.28
N ALA A 74 -4.20 -2.68 2.23
CA ALA A 74 -5.29 -1.73 2.03
C ALA A 74 -6.32 -2.32 1.08
N VAL A 75 -7.47 -1.68 1.01
CA VAL A 75 -8.55 -2.06 0.10
C VAL A 75 -9.02 -0.83 -0.64
N ILE A 76 -9.17 -0.95 -1.95
CA ILE A 76 -9.68 0.11 -2.81
C ILE A 76 -10.97 -0.37 -3.44
N ASP A 77 -12.01 0.46 -3.40
CA ASP A 77 -13.27 0.18 -4.10
C ASP A 77 -13.16 0.83 -5.47
N ASP A 78 -13.09 -0.02 -6.47
CA ASP A 78 -12.85 0.43 -7.84
C ASP A 78 -14.11 0.38 -8.71
N HIS A 79 -15.28 0.53 -8.11
CA HIS A 79 -16.52 0.59 -8.89
C HIS A 79 -16.54 1.88 -9.70
N GLY A 80 -16.95 1.78 -10.85
CA GLY A 80 -17.02 2.97 -11.69
C GLY A 80 -16.28 2.87 -12.91
#